data_d058aff7b3e0e80f34cf73d3bffca3cc
#
_entry.id   d058aff7b3e0e80f34cf73d3bffca3cc
#
_cell.length_a   1.000
_cell.length_b   1.000
_cell.length_c   1.000
_cell.angle_alpha   90.00
_cell.angle_beta   90.00
_cell.angle_gamma   90.00
#
_symmetry.space_group_name_H-M   'P 1'
#
loop_
_entity.id
_entity.type
_entity.pdbx_description
1 polymer ?
#
loop_
_entity_poly.entity_id
_entity_poly.type
_entity_poly.pdbx_seq_one_letter_code
_entity_poly.pdbx_strand_id
1 'polypeptide(L)'
;MGSDKALLVVGRSPLVLGVTDTLAAALGVAPVVVGGDESRLSALGLEVLPDRTPGAGPLGGILTVLFHYRERFNQVVVLSCDLPNPSPESIQAVAEAASSESAIAVPVHKGRRQWMHAAWPIALLPALEETFQRGERAPHRAVVDLPVVEVNGLDPWSLRDIDRLED
;
A
#
# COMPACT_ATOMS: atom_id res chain seq x y z
N MET A 1 -19.13 -0.93 13.97
CA MET A 1 -17.70 -0.60 13.98
C MET A 1 -16.96 -1.93 13.78
N GLY A 2 -16.42 -2.17 12.59
CA GLY A 2 -15.68 -3.39 12.28
C GLY A 2 -14.36 -3.41 13.06
N SER A 3 -13.93 -4.59 13.50
CA SER A 3 -12.59 -4.79 14.08
C SER A 3 -11.55 -4.33 13.05
N ASP A 4 -10.48 -3.69 13.52
CA ASP A 4 -9.36 -3.28 12.67
C ASP A 4 -8.72 -4.55 12.06
N LYS A 5 -8.93 -4.77 10.77
CA LYS A 5 -8.47 -5.96 10.05
C LYS A 5 -6.95 -6.13 10.14
N ALA A 6 -6.20 -5.04 10.23
CA ALA A 6 -4.75 -5.06 10.40
C ALA A 6 -4.31 -5.83 11.65
N LEU A 7 -5.12 -5.78 12.71
CA LEU A 7 -4.89 -6.44 13.98
C LEU A 7 -5.54 -7.82 14.10
N LEU A 8 -6.16 -8.31 13.01
CA LEU A 8 -6.69 -9.66 12.95
C LEU A 8 -5.54 -10.67 13.04
N VAL A 9 -5.67 -11.61 13.98
CA VAL A 9 -4.67 -12.67 14.17
C VAL A 9 -4.97 -13.81 13.21
N VAL A 10 -4.05 -14.09 12.31
CA VAL A 10 -4.07 -15.26 11.42
C VAL A 10 -2.85 -16.12 11.77
N GLY A 11 -3.11 -17.38 12.15
CA GLY A 11 -2.06 -18.23 12.69
C GLY A 11 -1.59 -17.78 14.08
N ARG A 12 -0.41 -17.16 14.18
CA ARG A 12 0.21 -16.77 15.47
C ARG A 12 0.42 -15.27 15.65
N SER A 13 0.18 -14.46 14.62
CA SER A 13 0.49 -13.03 14.64
C SER A 13 -0.57 -12.19 13.92
N PRO A 14 -0.72 -10.90 14.27
CA PRO A 14 -1.53 -9.97 13.51
C PRO A 14 -1.07 -9.85 12.06
N LEU A 15 -2.02 -9.70 11.13
CA LEU A 15 -1.75 -9.59 9.68
C LEU A 15 -0.74 -8.48 9.36
N VAL A 16 -0.86 -7.34 10.01
CA VAL A 16 0.03 -6.20 9.78
C VAL A 16 1.51 -6.56 9.99
N LEU A 17 1.84 -7.45 10.94
CA LEU A 17 3.23 -7.88 11.15
C LEU A 17 3.75 -8.69 9.97
N GLY A 18 2.96 -9.62 9.43
CA GLY A 18 3.34 -10.36 8.23
C GLY A 18 3.59 -9.44 7.03
N VAL A 19 2.75 -8.42 6.85
CA VAL A 19 2.89 -7.44 5.78
C VAL A 19 4.15 -6.59 5.97
N THR A 20 4.39 -6.06 7.16
CA THR A 20 5.55 -5.20 7.44
C THR A 20 6.86 -5.97 7.37
N ASP A 21 6.91 -7.19 7.91
CA ASP A 21 8.11 -8.05 7.84
C ASP A 21 8.45 -8.39 6.38
N THR A 22 7.43 -8.68 5.56
CA THR A 22 7.63 -8.99 4.13
C THR A 22 8.11 -7.76 3.35
N LEU A 23 7.55 -6.58 3.61
CA LEU A 23 8.02 -5.32 3.02
C LEU A 23 9.48 -5.04 3.39
N ALA A 24 9.83 -5.17 4.67
CA ALA A 24 11.19 -4.96 5.15
C ALA A 24 12.17 -5.93 4.49
N ALA A 25 11.81 -7.21 4.38
CA ALA A 25 12.63 -8.23 3.73
C ALA A 25 12.80 -7.98 2.22
N ALA A 26 11.74 -7.54 1.54
CA ALA A 26 11.76 -7.31 0.09
C ALA A 26 12.57 -6.07 -0.32
N LEU A 27 12.48 -4.99 0.45
CA LEU A 27 13.00 -3.67 0.07
C LEU A 27 14.21 -3.22 0.90
N GLY A 28 14.53 -3.91 2.00
CA GLY A 28 15.65 -3.54 2.89
C GLY A 28 15.43 -2.23 3.65
N VAL A 29 14.18 -1.78 3.79
CA VAL A 29 13.80 -0.53 4.47
C VAL A 29 12.70 -0.83 5.48
N ALA A 30 12.79 -0.23 6.68
CA ALA A 30 11.74 -0.35 7.67
C ALA A 30 10.44 0.32 7.16
N PRO A 31 9.32 -0.41 7.09
CA PRO A 31 8.03 0.15 6.67
C PRO A 31 7.38 0.96 7.79
N VAL A 32 6.45 1.86 7.40
CA VAL A 32 5.55 2.55 8.32
C VAL A 32 4.11 2.10 8.08
N VAL A 33 3.30 2.14 9.12
CA VAL A 33 1.85 1.94 9.02
C VAL A 33 1.16 3.30 9.00
N VAL A 34 0.31 3.56 8.02
CA VAL A 34 -0.41 4.84 7.92
C VAL A 34 -1.77 4.73 8.60
N GLY A 35 -1.98 5.54 9.62
CA GLY A 35 -3.23 5.56 10.39
C GLY A 35 -3.45 4.31 11.24
N GLY A 36 -4.72 4.03 11.59
CA GLY A 36 -5.08 2.93 12.48
C GLY A 36 -5.01 3.30 13.97
N ASP A 37 -5.05 2.29 14.83
CA ASP A 37 -4.90 2.47 16.28
C ASP A 37 -3.40 2.55 16.65
N GLU A 38 -2.89 3.78 16.74
CA GLU A 38 -1.47 4.05 17.04
C GLU A 38 -0.98 3.31 18.29
N SER A 39 -1.78 3.31 19.37
CA SER A 39 -1.39 2.67 20.63
C SER A 39 -1.18 1.17 20.47
N ARG A 40 -2.11 0.49 19.79
CA ARG A 40 -2.04 -0.95 19.55
C ARG A 40 -0.94 -1.33 18.57
N LEU A 41 -0.77 -0.55 17.50
CA LEU A 41 0.26 -0.79 16.49
C LEU A 41 1.65 -0.53 17.04
N SER A 42 1.85 0.54 17.80
CA SER A 42 3.14 0.83 18.47
C SER A 42 3.49 -0.22 19.53
N ALA A 43 2.49 -0.79 20.22
CA ALA A 43 2.72 -1.91 21.15
C ALA A 43 3.24 -3.19 20.45
N LEU A 44 3.04 -3.31 19.12
CA LEU A 44 3.63 -4.35 18.28
C LEU A 44 5.02 -4.00 17.74
N GLY A 45 5.58 -2.85 18.13
CA GLY A 45 6.88 -2.37 17.66
C GLY A 45 6.84 -1.70 16.28
N LEU A 46 5.66 -1.38 15.76
CA LEU A 46 5.50 -0.75 14.45
C LEU A 46 5.59 0.78 14.54
N GLU A 47 6.24 1.40 13.57
CA GLU A 47 6.20 2.84 13.39
C GLU A 47 4.87 3.22 12.74
N VAL A 48 4.12 4.13 13.38
CA VAL A 48 2.82 4.61 12.89
C VAL A 48 2.96 6.05 12.41
N LEU A 49 2.62 6.27 11.15
CA LEU A 49 2.53 7.59 10.55
C LEU A 49 1.08 8.07 10.65
N PRO A 50 0.81 9.19 11.35
CA PRO A 50 -0.56 9.74 11.39
C PRO A 50 -1.06 10.07 9.99
N ASP A 51 -2.27 9.62 9.67
CA ASP A 51 -2.91 9.97 8.39
C ASP A 51 -3.17 11.47 8.34
N ARG A 52 -2.70 12.14 7.28
CA ARG A 52 -2.91 13.59 7.06
C ARG A 52 -4.38 13.95 6.85
N THR A 53 -5.17 13.00 6.38
CA THR A 53 -6.58 13.18 6.02
C THR A 53 -7.44 12.01 6.49
N PRO A 54 -7.61 11.83 7.82
CA PRO A 54 -8.32 10.68 8.38
C PRO A 54 -9.72 10.54 7.78
N GLY A 55 -10.08 9.31 7.38
CA GLY A 55 -11.37 9.01 6.77
C GLY A 55 -11.53 9.41 5.30
N ALA A 56 -10.49 9.94 4.66
CA ALA A 56 -10.54 10.31 3.25
C ALA A 56 -10.32 9.12 2.27
N GLY A 57 -10.31 7.90 2.78
CA GLY A 57 -10.16 6.70 1.97
C GLY A 57 -8.71 6.40 1.56
N PRO A 58 -8.49 5.36 0.72
CA PRO A 58 -7.16 4.83 0.45
C PRO A 58 -6.23 5.83 -0.25
N LEU A 59 -6.75 6.73 -1.07
CA LEU A 59 -5.93 7.76 -1.72
C LEU A 59 -5.31 8.71 -0.67
N GLY A 60 -6.03 9.04 0.42
CA GLY A 60 -5.50 9.85 1.53
C GLY A 60 -4.27 9.21 2.18
N GLY A 61 -4.33 7.90 2.44
CA GLY A 61 -3.19 7.14 2.97
C GLY A 61 -1.99 7.12 2.01
N ILE A 62 -2.22 6.92 0.71
CA ILE A 62 -1.19 6.97 -0.32
C ILE A 62 -0.51 8.35 -0.35
N LEU A 63 -1.28 9.42 -0.34
CA LEU A 63 -0.75 10.79 -0.32
C LEU A 63 0.04 11.08 0.95
N THR A 64 -0.40 10.54 2.09
CA THR A 64 0.30 10.69 3.37
C THR A 64 1.72 10.10 3.29
N VAL A 65 1.88 8.88 2.79
CA VAL A 65 3.20 8.24 2.71
C VAL A 65 4.07 8.86 1.61
N LEU A 66 3.51 9.24 0.46
CA LEU A 66 4.23 9.93 -0.60
C LEU A 66 4.81 11.26 -0.09
N PHE A 67 4.00 12.06 0.61
CA PHE A 67 4.44 13.32 1.20
C PHE A 67 5.52 13.12 2.27
N HIS A 68 5.38 12.10 3.12
CA HIS A 68 6.34 11.80 4.19
C HIS A 68 7.73 11.49 3.61
N TYR A 69 7.79 10.70 2.54
CA TYR A 69 9.03 10.22 1.95
C TYR A 69 9.57 11.03 0.76
N ARG A 70 8.90 12.14 0.36
CA ARG A 70 9.22 12.92 -0.85
C ARG A 70 10.66 13.40 -0.99
N GLU A 71 11.36 13.57 0.15
CA GLU A 71 12.76 14.06 0.17
C GLU A 71 13.78 12.93 0.37
N ARG A 72 13.32 11.69 0.57
CA ARG A 72 14.19 10.57 0.91
C ARG A 72 14.24 9.47 -0.14
N PHE A 73 13.15 9.29 -0.87
CA PHE A 73 13.00 8.23 -1.84
C PHE A 73 12.41 8.75 -3.16
N ASN A 74 12.56 7.97 -4.24
CA ASN A 74 11.95 8.29 -5.54
C ASN A 74 10.56 7.65 -5.71
N GLN A 75 10.26 6.63 -4.93
CA GLN A 75 8.99 5.91 -4.94
C GLN A 75 8.69 5.29 -3.58
N VAL A 76 7.43 4.93 -3.36
CA VAL A 76 6.98 4.12 -2.23
C VAL A 76 6.18 2.92 -2.72
N VAL A 77 6.31 1.78 -2.05
CA VAL A 77 5.41 0.63 -2.24
C VAL A 77 4.36 0.66 -1.13
N VAL A 78 3.10 0.59 -1.53
CA VAL A 78 1.95 0.58 -0.62
C VAL A 78 1.33 -0.81 -0.64
N LEU A 79 1.12 -1.38 0.55
CA LEU A 79 0.39 -2.63 0.73
C LEU A 79 -0.79 -2.42 1.68
N SER A 80 -1.89 -3.13 1.42
CA SER A 80 -2.96 -3.28 2.39
C SER A 80 -2.49 -4.07 3.60
N CYS A 81 -2.90 -3.66 4.80
CA CYS A 81 -2.49 -4.32 6.06
C CYS A 81 -3.23 -5.65 6.31
N ASP A 82 -4.18 -6.03 5.47
CA ASP A 82 -5.01 -7.23 5.59
C ASP A 82 -4.66 -8.34 4.57
N LEU A 83 -3.44 -8.32 4.04
CA LEU A 83 -2.91 -9.38 3.18
C LEU A 83 -2.39 -10.54 4.04
N PRO A 84 -2.97 -11.76 3.90
CA PRO A 84 -2.54 -12.92 4.69
C PRO A 84 -1.23 -13.55 4.19
N ASN A 85 -0.92 -13.40 2.91
CA ASN A 85 0.22 -14.04 2.26
C ASN A 85 1.00 -13.06 1.37
N PRO A 86 1.53 -11.94 1.89
CA PRO A 86 2.33 -11.04 1.07
C PRO A 86 3.60 -11.76 0.57
N SER A 87 4.04 -11.47 -0.67
CA SER A 87 5.21 -12.09 -1.28
C SER A 87 6.30 -11.05 -1.53
N PRO A 88 7.56 -11.33 -1.09
CA PRO A 88 8.68 -10.45 -1.40
C PRO A 88 8.88 -10.27 -2.90
N GLU A 89 8.70 -11.33 -3.70
CA GLU A 89 8.87 -11.32 -5.15
C GLU A 89 7.83 -10.41 -5.81
N SER A 90 6.56 -10.44 -5.35
CA SER A 90 5.52 -9.55 -5.84
C SER A 90 5.80 -8.08 -5.51
N ILE A 91 6.34 -7.81 -4.33
CA ILE A 91 6.73 -6.48 -3.87
C ILE A 91 7.90 -5.94 -4.71
N GLN A 92 8.93 -6.76 -4.93
CA GLN A 92 10.09 -6.40 -5.74
C GLN A 92 9.69 -6.13 -7.19
N ALA A 93 8.84 -6.98 -7.77
CA ALA A 93 8.39 -6.82 -9.15
C ALA A 93 7.66 -5.49 -9.40
N VAL A 94 6.79 -5.04 -8.50
CA VAL A 94 6.13 -3.73 -8.66
C VAL A 94 7.11 -2.58 -8.42
N ALA A 95 8.05 -2.71 -7.49
CA ALA A 95 9.07 -1.71 -7.24
C ALA A 95 10.00 -1.51 -8.44
N GLU A 96 10.45 -2.60 -9.06
CA GLU A 96 11.29 -2.58 -10.26
C GLU A 96 10.55 -2.00 -11.47
N ALA A 97 9.31 -2.41 -11.70
CA ALA A 97 8.49 -1.91 -12.79
C ALA A 97 8.25 -0.40 -12.67
N ALA A 98 7.97 0.12 -11.48
CA ALA A 98 7.77 1.54 -11.26
C ALA A 98 9.06 2.35 -11.50
N SER A 99 10.22 1.82 -11.09
CA SER A 99 11.52 2.47 -11.31
C SER A 99 11.89 2.54 -12.78
N SER A 100 11.70 1.44 -13.53
CA SER A 100 12.08 1.35 -14.94
C SER A 100 11.22 2.21 -15.85
N GLU A 101 9.92 2.27 -15.57
CA GLU A 101 8.92 2.96 -16.41
C GLU A 101 8.60 4.38 -15.93
N SER A 102 9.10 4.80 -14.76
CA SER A 102 8.70 6.07 -14.10
C SER A 102 7.18 6.22 -14.00
N ALA A 103 6.48 5.12 -13.75
CA ALA A 103 5.04 4.98 -13.76
C ALA A 103 4.54 4.33 -12.47
N ILE A 104 3.26 4.47 -12.16
CA ILE A 104 2.63 3.68 -11.09
C ILE A 104 2.60 2.24 -11.55
N ALA A 105 3.29 1.34 -10.84
CA ALA A 105 3.27 -0.08 -11.14
C ALA A 105 2.22 -0.78 -10.28
N VAL A 106 1.24 -1.39 -10.94
CA VAL A 106 0.10 -1.99 -10.27
C VAL A 106 -0.08 -3.45 -10.70
N PRO A 107 -0.17 -4.41 -9.76
CA PRO A 107 -0.46 -5.80 -10.08
C PRO A 107 -1.88 -5.96 -10.60
N VAL A 108 -2.06 -6.94 -11.47
CA VAL A 108 -3.37 -7.32 -11.98
C VAL A 108 -3.73 -8.73 -11.48
N HIS A 109 -4.85 -8.84 -10.76
CA HIS A 109 -5.43 -10.10 -10.33
C HIS A 109 -6.86 -10.24 -10.85
N LYS A 110 -7.16 -11.32 -11.61
CA LYS A 110 -8.47 -11.56 -12.21
C LYS A 110 -9.01 -10.36 -13.01
N GLY A 111 -8.14 -9.70 -13.78
CA GLY A 111 -8.48 -8.52 -14.58
C GLY A 111 -8.72 -7.23 -13.78
N ARG A 112 -8.39 -7.22 -12.49
CA ARG A 112 -8.52 -6.04 -11.62
C ARG A 112 -7.17 -5.57 -11.13
N ARG A 113 -6.90 -4.27 -11.25
CA ARG A 113 -5.71 -3.61 -10.72
C ARG A 113 -5.80 -3.52 -9.20
N GLN A 114 -4.73 -3.94 -8.51
CA GLN A 114 -4.63 -3.99 -7.04
C GLN A 114 -3.92 -2.74 -6.52
N TRP A 115 -4.62 -1.63 -6.45
CA TRP A 115 -4.05 -0.30 -6.13
C TRP A 115 -3.42 -0.20 -4.74
N MET A 116 -3.88 -1.04 -3.80
CA MET A 116 -3.30 -1.16 -2.46
C MET A 116 -2.22 -2.25 -2.37
N HIS A 117 -1.62 -2.60 -3.52
CA HIS A 117 -0.43 -3.46 -3.64
C HIS A 117 0.45 -2.90 -4.78
N ALA A 118 0.66 -1.60 -4.80
CA ALA A 118 1.26 -0.90 -5.94
C ALA A 118 2.48 -0.06 -5.51
N ALA A 119 3.38 0.17 -6.46
CA ALA A 119 4.47 1.12 -6.31
C ALA A 119 4.11 2.47 -6.93
N TRP A 120 4.37 3.53 -6.19
CA TRP A 120 3.96 4.90 -6.51
C TRP A 120 5.17 5.81 -6.61
N PRO A 121 5.53 6.34 -7.78
CA PRO A 121 6.59 7.34 -7.94
C PRO A 121 6.25 8.63 -7.21
N ILE A 122 7.20 9.16 -6.46
CA ILE A 122 7.02 10.42 -5.71
C ILE A 122 6.83 11.62 -6.65
N ALA A 123 7.40 11.57 -7.84
CA ALA A 123 7.21 12.61 -8.85
C ALA A 123 5.74 12.85 -9.23
N LEU A 124 4.85 11.88 -9.01
CA LEU A 124 3.42 11.99 -9.28
C LEU A 124 2.61 12.62 -8.13
N LEU A 125 3.23 12.87 -6.97
CA LEU A 125 2.57 13.45 -5.80
C LEU A 125 1.79 14.74 -6.12
N PRO A 126 2.33 15.75 -6.86
CA PRO A 126 1.58 16.98 -7.13
C PRO A 126 0.29 16.74 -7.92
N ALA A 127 0.32 15.87 -8.92
CA ALA A 127 -0.84 15.55 -9.73
C ALA A 127 -1.92 14.77 -8.94
N LEU A 128 -1.49 13.85 -8.06
CA LEU A 128 -2.39 13.12 -7.17
C LEU A 128 -3.01 14.04 -6.12
N GLU A 129 -2.25 14.98 -5.54
CA GLU A 129 -2.78 15.98 -4.59
C GLU A 129 -3.81 16.89 -5.27
N GLU A 130 -3.57 17.35 -6.50
CA GLU A 130 -4.53 18.15 -7.25
C GLU A 130 -5.85 17.40 -7.47
N THR A 131 -5.80 16.13 -7.86
CA THR A 131 -6.97 15.28 -8.06
C THR A 131 -7.72 15.07 -6.75
N PHE A 132 -7.01 14.86 -5.65
CA PHE A 132 -7.57 14.73 -4.32
C PHE A 132 -8.27 16.02 -3.85
N GLN A 133 -7.69 17.20 -4.12
CA GLN A 133 -8.29 18.51 -3.82
C GLN A 133 -9.59 18.75 -4.59
N ARG A 134 -9.72 18.19 -5.80
CA ARG A 134 -10.97 18.19 -6.58
C ARG A 134 -12.04 17.22 -6.04
N GLY A 135 -11.77 16.50 -4.95
CA GLY A 135 -12.72 15.63 -4.27
C GLY A 135 -12.57 14.14 -4.60
N GLU A 136 -11.60 13.75 -5.41
CA GLU A 136 -11.38 12.32 -5.67
C GLU A 136 -10.77 11.59 -4.46
N ARG A 137 -11.25 10.37 -4.19
CA ARG A 137 -10.82 9.56 -3.04
C ARG A 137 -10.39 8.15 -3.42
N ALA A 138 -10.75 7.73 -4.62
CA ALA A 138 -10.46 6.40 -5.13
C ALA A 138 -9.19 6.40 -5.98
N PRO A 139 -8.17 5.59 -5.67
CA PRO A 139 -6.92 5.55 -6.43
C PRO A 139 -7.13 5.35 -7.93
N HIS A 140 -8.01 4.41 -8.32
CA HIS A 140 -8.26 4.08 -9.73
C HIS A 140 -8.81 5.24 -10.56
N ARG A 141 -9.48 6.21 -9.93
CA ARG A 141 -9.98 7.41 -10.62
C ARG A 141 -8.97 8.54 -10.60
N ALA A 142 -8.16 8.60 -9.54
CA ALA A 142 -7.13 9.64 -9.42
C ALA A 142 -6.00 9.50 -10.44
N VAL A 143 -5.82 8.32 -11.03
CA VAL A 143 -4.69 8.01 -11.93
C VAL A 143 -5.06 7.95 -13.40
N VAL A 144 -6.26 8.37 -13.80
CA VAL A 144 -6.77 8.22 -15.19
C VAL A 144 -5.82 8.84 -16.22
N ASP A 145 -5.22 9.98 -15.91
CA ASP A 145 -4.32 10.71 -16.80
C ASP A 145 -2.83 10.55 -16.42
N LEU A 146 -2.51 9.61 -15.51
CA LEU A 146 -1.16 9.36 -15.05
C LEU A 146 -0.55 8.11 -15.70
N PRO A 147 0.78 8.03 -15.81
CA PRO A 147 1.44 6.84 -16.33
C PRO A 147 1.24 5.66 -15.37
N VAL A 148 0.71 4.56 -15.90
CA VAL A 148 0.46 3.31 -15.16
C VAL A 148 0.99 2.14 -15.97
N VAL A 149 1.78 1.28 -15.33
CA VAL A 149 2.23 -0.01 -15.86
C VAL A 149 1.59 -1.16 -15.10
N GLU A 150 1.08 -2.14 -15.83
CA GLU A 150 0.50 -3.34 -15.24
C GLU A 150 1.56 -4.43 -15.06
N VAL A 151 1.64 -4.98 -13.84
CA VAL A 151 2.52 -6.11 -13.51
C VAL A 151 1.66 -7.37 -13.48
N ASN A 152 1.91 -8.25 -14.44
CA ASN A 152 1.17 -9.49 -14.61
C ASN A 152 2.01 -10.71 -14.17
N GLY A 153 1.33 -11.84 -13.94
CA GLY A 153 2.01 -13.11 -13.64
C GLY A 153 2.49 -13.27 -12.21
N LEU A 154 2.11 -12.38 -11.30
CA LEU A 154 2.39 -12.52 -9.88
C LEU A 154 1.54 -13.63 -9.24
N ASP A 155 2.02 -14.19 -8.13
CA ASP A 155 1.27 -15.19 -7.38
C ASP A 155 -0.10 -14.62 -6.94
N PRO A 156 -1.20 -15.23 -7.38
CA PRO A 156 -2.55 -14.76 -7.02
C PRO A 156 -2.82 -14.75 -5.50
N TRP A 157 -2.16 -15.63 -4.74
CA TRP A 157 -2.33 -15.69 -3.29
C TRP A 157 -1.70 -14.52 -2.58
N SER A 158 -0.64 -13.94 -3.15
CA SER A 158 0.04 -12.78 -2.57
C SER A 158 -0.76 -11.47 -2.73
N LEU A 159 -1.79 -11.48 -3.57
CA LEU A 159 -2.62 -10.32 -3.91
C LEU A 159 -4.04 -10.40 -3.31
N ARG A 160 -4.34 -11.44 -2.51
CA ARG A 160 -5.64 -11.63 -1.88
C ARG A 160 -5.68 -10.98 -0.51
N ASP A 161 -6.59 -10.05 -0.33
CA ASP A 161 -6.98 -9.51 0.98
C ASP A 161 -8.02 -10.42 1.68
N ILE A 162 -8.15 -10.29 2.98
CA ILE A 162 -9.20 -10.96 3.74
C ILE A 162 -10.43 -10.06 3.78
N ASP A 163 -11.43 -10.37 2.94
CA ASP A 163 -12.70 -9.66 2.94
C ASP A 163 -13.64 -10.06 4.07
N ARG A 164 -13.54 -11.30 4.55
CA ARG A 164 -14.33 -11.84 5.67
C ARG A 164 -13.54 -12.87 6.49
N LEU A 165 -13.92 -13.03 7.77
CA LEU A 165 -13.34 -14.02 8.69
C LEU A 165 -13.56 -15.50 8.28
N GLU A 166 -14.29 -15.75 7.22
CA GLU A 166 -14.66 -17.08 6.72
C GLU A 166 -13.91 -17.48 5.45
N ASP A 167 -12.99 -16.63 4.94
CA ASP A 167 -12.12 -16.91 3.80
C ASP A 167 -10.72 -17.34 4.27
#